data_95e376568d4fdddab3e9909c407e1a9a
#
_entry.id   95e376568d4fdddab3e9909c407e1a9a
#
_cell.length_a   1.000
_cell.length_b   1.000
_cell.length_c   1.000
_cell.angle_alpha   90.00
_cell.angle_beta   90.00
_cell.angle_gamma   90.00
#
_symmetry.space_group_name_H-M   'P 1'
#
loop_
_entity.id
_entity.type
_entity.pdbx_description
1 polymer ?
#
loop_
_entity_poly.entity_id
_entity_poly.type
_entity_poly.pdbx_seq_one_letter_code
_entity_poly.pdbx_strand_id
1 'polypeptide(L)'
;MKFKTTGFLLKLTLFVAMIKSYKINYLLLIITVAVTFSSYGQSGTKFKVALDAGHGAHDFGAVYHGHIEKNIALAVVLKVGKILEKNPNIEVIYTRKTDVFIELVERSNIANRADANIFVSIHCNANKNTVADGSETYVMGLNKNASNLP
;
A
#
# COMPACT_ATOMS: atom_id res chain seq x y z
N MET A 1 -68.54 -44.23 19.41
CA MET A 1 -67.86 -43.70 18.23
C MET A 1 -66.67 -42.89 18.74
N LYS A 2 -65.47 -43.48 18.86
CA LYS A 2 -64.26 -42.77 19.35
C LYS A 2 -63.51 -42.27 18.17
N PHE A 3 -63.40 -40.97 18.06
CA PHE A 3 -62.79 -40.25 16.95
C PHE A 3 -61.24 -40.46 16.83
N LYS A 4 -60.78 -40.71 15.64
CA LYS A 4 -59.36 -40.81 15.23
C LYS A 4 -58.68 -39.45 15.22
N THR A 5 -58.76 -38.64 16.28
CA THR A 5 -58.19 -37.29 16.35
C THR A 5 -56.71 -37.26 16.70
N THR A 6 -56.19 -38.33 17.30
CA THR A 6 -54.80 -38.42 17.74
C THR A 6 -53.78 -38.44 16.59
N GLY A 7 -54.14 -39.06 15.47
CA GLY A 7 -53.24 -39.16 14.30
C GLY A 7 -53.09 -37.86 13.50
N PHE A 8 -54.13 -37.05 13.48
CA PHE A 8 -54.09 -35.77 12.77
C PHE A 8 -53.24 -34.74 13.53
N LEU A 9 -53.39 -34.63 14.83
CA LEU A 9 -52.59 -33.73 15.67
C LEU A 9 -51.10 -34.12 15.62
N LEU A 10 -50.77 -35.40 15.66
CA LEU A 10 -49.37 -35.86 15.57
C LEU A 10 -48.75 -35.52 14.22
N LYS A 11 -49.48 -35.68 13.10
CA LYS A 11 -49.02 -35.30 11.76
C LYS A 11 -48.80 -33.77 11.64
N LEU A 12 -49.69 -32.99 12.22
CA LEU A 12 -49.61 -31.53 12.24
C LEU A 12 -48.38 -31.03 13.06
N THR A 13 -48.13 -31.63 14.23
CA THR A 13 -46.96 -31.31 15.05
C THR A 13 -45.66 -31.67 14.37
N LEU A 14 -45.60 -32.83 13.71
CA LEU A 14 -44.43 -33.23 12.92
C LEU A 14 -44.20 -32.31 11.71
N PHE A 15 -45.25 -31.89 11.02
CA PHE A 15 -45.17 -30.95 9.90
C PHE A 15 -44.67 -29.56 10.35
N VAL A 16 -45.18 -29.04 11.47
CA VAL A 16 -44.73 -27.76 12.06
C VAL A 16 -43.28 -27.86 12.54
N ALA A 17 -42.86 -28.97 13.14
CA ALA A 17 -41.49 -29.23 13.54
C ALA A 17 -40.53 -29.27 12.32
N MET A 18 -40.98 -29.92 11.24
CA MET A 18 -40.24 -29.97 9.98
C MET A 18 -40.05 -28.57 9.38
N ILE A 19 -41.11 -27.75 9.31
CA ILE A 19 -41.02 -26.38 8.81
C ILE A 19 -40.06 -25.51 9.68
N LYS A 20 -40.12 -25.66 11.02
CA LYS A 20 -39.17 -24.98 11.92
C LYS A 20 -37.73 -25.42 11.66
N SER A 21 -37.51 -26.71 11.47
CA SER A 21 -36.19 -27.28 11.14
C SER A 21 -35.64 -26.70 9.82
N TYR A 22 -36.46 -26.64 8.77
CA TYR A 22 -36.05 -26.06 7.50
C TYR A 22 -35.69 -24.58 7.64
N LYS A 23 -36.48 -23.77 8.35
CA LYS A 23 -36.22 -22.37 8.60
C LYS A 23 -34.88 -22.15 9.33
N ILE A 24 -34.58 -22.98 10.34
CA ILE A 24 -33.32 -22.97 11.06
C ILE A 24 -32.15 -23.32 10.12
N ASN A 25 -32.31 -24.34 9.29
CA ASN A 25 -31.29 -24.78 8.35
C ASN A 25 -31.00 -23.69 7.29
N TYR A 26 -32.03 -23.01 6.76
CA TYR A 26 -31.86 -21.89 5.84
C TYR A 26 -31.17 -20.70 6.51
N LEU A 27 -31.52 -20.38 7.77
CA LEU A 27 -30.86 -19.32 8.52
C LEU A 27 -29.38 -19.64 8.75
N LEU A 28 -29.05 -20.87 9.12
CA LEU A 28 -27.68 -21.33 9.28
C LEU A 28 -26.91 -21.27 7.96
N LEU A 29 -27.53 -21.67 6.85
CA LEU A 29 -26.93 -21.57 5.53
C LEU A 29 -26.62 -20.12 5.15
N ILE A 30 -27.56 -19.21 5.38
CA ILE A 30 -27.37 -17.76 5.10
C ILE A 30 -26.23 -17.20 5.96
N ILE A 31 -26.18 -17.55 7.24
CA ILE A 31 -25.11 -17.13 8.14
C ILE A 31 -23.76 -17.68 7.68
N THR A 32 -23.71 -18.95 7.30
CA THR A 32 -22.47 -19.59 6.81
C THR A 32 -21.97 -18.90 5.54
N VAL A 33 -22.88 -18.64 4.59
CA VAL A 33 -22.56 -17.93 3.35
C VAL A 33 -22.11 -16.49 3.67
N ALA A 34 -22.81 -15.78 4.55
CA ALA A 34 -22.43 -14.41 4.94
C ALA A 34 -21.04 -14.35 5.60
N VAL A 35 -20.72 -15.32 6.47
CA VAL A 35 -19.40 -15.42 7.11
C VAL A 35 -18.29 -15.71 6.10
N THR A 36 -18.55 -16.59 5.12
CA THR A 36 -17.56 -16.89 4.07
C THR A 36 -17.28 -15.65 3.19
N PHE A 37 -18.31 -14.88 2.84
CA PHE A 37 -18.13 -13.64 2.09
C PHE A 37 -17.37 -12.56 2.88
N SER A 38 -17.57 -12.49 4.19
CA SER A 38 -16.83 -11.53 5.05
C SER A 38 -15.32 -11.82 5.13
N SER A 39 -14.90 -13.06 4.92
CA SER A 39 -13.50 -13.47 4.99
C SER A 39 -12.66 -13.03 3.78
N TYR A 40 -13.26 -12.65 2.66
CA TYR A 40 -12.56 -12.20 1.46
C TYR A 40 -12.27 -10.68 1.43
N GLY A 41 -12.67 -9.92 2.43
CA GLY A 41 -12.67 -8.45 2.42
C GLY A 41 -11.49 -7.76 3.12
N GLN A 42 -10.57 -8.47 3.77
CA GLN A 42 -9.43 -7.83 4.43
C GLN A 42 -8.15 -7.91 3.57
N SER A 43 -8.15 -7.24 2.43
CA SER A 43 -6.90 -6.78 1.85
C SER A 43 -6.37 -5.68 2.76
N GLY A 44 -5.37 -5.99 3.58
CA GLY A 44 -4.69 -5.00 4.41
C GLY A 44 -4.22 -3.84 3.53
N THR A 45 -4.33 -2.60 4.02
CA THR A 45 -3.81 -1.44 3.30
C THR A 45 -2.32 -1.63 3.07
N LYS A 46 -1.89 -1.59 1.79
CA LYS A 46 -0.48 -1.73 1.45
C LYS A 46 0.31 -0.57 2.06
N PHE A 47 1.54 -0.86 2.49
CA PHE A 47 2.48 0.19 2.88
C PHE A 47 2.96 0.91 1.63
N LYS A 48 2.71 2.22 1.55
CA LYS A 48 3.02 3.03 0.36
C LYS A 48 4.36 3.73 0.50
N VAL A 49 5.25 3.46 -0.44
CA VAL A 49 6.59 4.05 -0.51
C VAL A 49 6.65 4.97 -1.73
N ALA A 50 6.80 6.27 -1.52
CA ALA A 50 7.07 7.22 -2.59
C ALA A 50 8.58 7.30 -2.81
N LEU A 51 9.02 6.94 -4.01
CA LEU A 51 10.40 7.03 -4.46
C LEU A 51 10.57 8.22 -5.37
N ASP A 52 11.47 9.12 -5.00
CA ASP A 52 11.81 10.30 -5.75
C ASP A 52 13.21 10.18 -6.35
N ALA A 53 13.30 10.28 -7.66
CA ALA A 53 14.57 10.43 -8.36
C ALA A 53 14.88 11.90 -8.54
N GLY A 54 15.90 12.40 -7.84
CA GLY A 54 16.31 13.79 -7.93
C GLY A 54 16.55 14.27 -9.36
N HIS A 55 16.39 15.59 -9.59
CA HIS A 55 16.61 16.22 -10.89
C HIS A 55 15.72 15.69 -12.03
N GLY A 56 16.13 15.90 -13.28
CA GLY A 56 15.43 15.40 -14.49
C GLY A 56 15.38 16.43 -15.62
N ALA A 57 15.28 15.97 -16.86
CA ALA A 57 15.29 16.76 -18.09
C ALA A 57 16.42 17.81 -18.11
N HIS A 58 16.08 19.10 -18.06
CA HIS A 58 17.04 20.22 -18.09
C HIS A 58 17.84 20.40 -16.79
N ASP A 59 17.36 19.86 -15.67
CA ASP A 59 18.10 19.83 -14.42
C ASP A 59 18.97 18.57 -14.38
N PHE A 60 20.26 18.75 -14.60
CA PHE A 60 21.23 17.64 -14.64
C PHE A 60 21.68 17.17 -13.26
N GLY A 61 21.55 18.03 -12.22
CA GLY A 61 22.22 17.81 -10.93
C GLY A 61 23.73 17.88 -11.06
N ALA A 62 24.46 17.17 -10.21
CA ALA A 62 25.91 17.09 -10.28
C ALA A 62 26.37 16.37 -11.55
N VAL A 63 27.43 16.92 -12.18
CA VAL A 63 28.07 16.31 -13.35
C VAL A 63 29.55 16.11 -13.06
N TYR A 64 30.03 14.88 -13.10
CA TYR A 64 31.41 14.55 -12.79
C TYR A 64 31.90 13.36 -13.60
N HIS A 65 33.04 13.48 -14.28
CA HIS A 65 33.64 12.43 -15.12
C HIS A 65 32.67 11.76 -16.11
N GLY A 66 31.79 12.53 -16.72
CA GLY A 66 30.80 12.00 -17.68
C GLY A 66 29.58 11.36 -17.03
N HIS A 67 29.51 11.27 -15.71
CA HIS A 67 28.34 10.85 -14.97
C HIS A 67 27.43 12.04 -14.65
N ILE A 68 26.13 11.83 -14.81
CA ILE A 68 25.09 12.85 -14.59
C ILE A 68 24.16 12.36 -13.50
N GLU A 69 24.00 13.13 -12.43
CA GLU A 69 23.24 12.76 -11.25
C GLU A 69 21.81 12.31 -11.57
N LYS A 70 21.08 13.05 -12.41
CA LYS A 70 19.71 12.70 -12.77
C LYS A 70 19.55 11.28 -13.33
N ASN A 71 20.57 10.80 -14.06
CA ASN A 71 20.56 9.45 -14.65
C ASN A 71 20.84 8.38 -13.60
N ILE A 72 21.77 8.66 -12.69
CA ILE A 72 22.11 7.75 -11.58
C ILE A 72 20.93 7.65 -10.62
N ALA A 73 20.37 8.78 -10.19
CA ALA A 73 19.21 8.82 -9.31
C ALA A 73 18.02 8.04 -9.88
N LEU A 74 17.72 8.23 -11.18
CA LEU A 74 16.65 7.50 -11.85
C LEU A 74 16.94 5.98 -11.91
N ALA A 75 18.17 5.60 -12.25
CA ALA A 75 18.54 4.19 -12.34
C ALA A 75 18.45 3.49 -10.99
N VAL A 76 18.87 4.15 -9.92
CA VAL A 76 18.78 3.63 -8.53
C VAL A 76 17.31 3.48 -8.12
N VAL A 77 16.51 4.54 -8.26
CA VAL A 77 15.08 4.54 -7.91
C VAL A 77 14.33 3.42 -8.64
N LEU A 78 14.56 3.24 -9.93
CA LEU A 78 13.90 2.17 -10.69
C LEU A 78 14.34 0.77 -10.24
N LYS A 79 15.59 0.58 -9.82
CA LYS A 79 16.07 -0.70 -9.27
C LYS A 79 15.47 -0.97 -7.90
N VAL A 80 15.47 0.02 -7.02
CA VAL A 80 14.87 -0.09 -5.68
C VAL A 80 13.38 -0.37 -5.79
N GLY A 81 12.67 0.35 -6.64
CA GLY A 81 11.25 0.13 -6.86
C GLY A 81 10.93 -1.28 -7.32
N LYS A 82 11.67 -1.83 -8.30
CA LYS A 82 11.52 -3.23 -8.74
C LYS A 82 11.74 -4.25 -7.62
N ILE A 83 12.58 -3.94 -6.64
CA ILE A 83 12.81 -4.82 -5.49
C ILE A 83 11.61 -4.74 -4.54
N LEU A 84 11.14 -3.54 -4.23
CA LEU A 84 10.02 -3.32 -3.34
C LEU A 84 8.71 -3.88 -3.90
N GLU A 85 8.47 -3.74 -5.21
CA GLU A 85 7.28 -4.24 -5.91
C GLU A 85 7.12 -5.77 -5.84
N LYS A 86 8.18 -6.51 -5.48
CA LYS A 86 8.10 -7.96 -5.23
C LYS A 86 7.34 -8.31 -3.95
N ASN A 87 7.22 -7.36 -3.03
CA ASN A 87 6.45 -7.56 -1.81
C ASN A 87 4.98 -7.15 -2.04
N PRO A 88 4.02 -8.08 -1.94
CA PRO A 88 2.61 -7.79 -2.20
C PRO A 88 2.00 -6.78 -1.22
N ASN A 89 2.64 -6.56 -0.06
CA ASN A 89 2.21 -5.61 0.95
C ASN A 89 2.77 -4.19 0.75
N ILE A 90 3.59 -3.97 -0.29
CA ILE A 90 4.15 -2.67 -0.63
C ILE A 90 3.54 -2.16 -1.93
N GLU A 91 3.23 -0.88 -1.96
CA GLU A 91 2.87 -0.13 -3.15
C GLU A 91 3.94 0.95 -3.38
N VAL A 92 4.52 0.97 -4.57
CA VAL A 92 5.57 1.94 -4.92
C VAL A 92 4.98 3.06 -5.78
N ILE A 93 5.13 4.29 -5.31
CA ILE A 93 4.80 5.51 -6.01
C ILE A 93 6.10 6.14 -6.51
N TYR A 94 6.17 6.52 -7.77
CA TYR A 94 7.35 7.16 -8.33
C TYR A 94 7.02 8.62 -8.64
N THR A 95 7.91 9.55 -8.31
CA THR A 95 7.78 10.93 -8.78
C THR A 95 8.03 11.03 -10.28
N ARG A 96 8.99 10.25 -10.79
CA ARG A 96 9.25 10.07 -12.22
C ARG A 96 9.80 8.68 -12.53
N LYS A 97 9.50 8.18 -13.73
CA LYS A 97 10.05 6.92 -14.26
C LYS A 97 10.87 7.12 -15.54
N THR A 98 10.93 8.34 -16.03
CA THR A 98 11.66 8.74 -17.24
C THR A 98 12.45 10.01 -16.97
N ASP A 99 13.23 10.47 -17.96
CA ASP A 99 14.00 11.72 -17.85
C ASP A 99 13.11 12.94 -18.10
N VAL A 100 12.24 13.23 -17.13
CA VAL A 100 11.37 14.41 -17.08
C VAL A 100 11.70 15.25 -15.85
N PHE A 101 11.50 16.57 -15.94
CA PHE A 101 11.62 17.45 -14.80
C PHE A 101 10.32 17.47 -14.01
N ILE A 102 10.43 17.38 -12.69
CA ILE A 102 9.31 17.55 -11.75
C ILE A 102 9.70 18.63 -10.75
N GLU A 103 8.87 19.65 -10.62
CA GLU A 103 9.04 20.73 -9.66
C GLU A 103 9.15 20.20 -8.22
N LEU A 104 9.98 20.83 -7.38
CA LEU A 104 10.27 20.36 -6.02
C LEU A 104 8.99 20.16 -5.19
N VAL A 105 8.09 21.16 -5.23
CA VAL A 105 6.81 21.10 -4.50
C VAL A 105 5.92 19.98 -5.04
N GLU A 106 5.96 19.73 -6.34
CA GLU A 106 5.13 18.69 -6.98
C GLU A 106 5.58 17.28 -6.59
N ARG A 107 6.88 17.06 -6.32
CA ARG A 107 7.38 15.77 -5.82
C ARG A 107 6.73 15.37 -4.51
N SER A 108 6.69 16.30 -3.55
CA SER A 108 5.99 16.07 -2.28
C SER A 108 4.48 15.96 -2.45
N ASN A 109 3.87 16.72 -3.36
CA ASN A 109 2.45 16.64 -3.66
C ASN A 109 2.04 15.28 -4.26
N ILE A 110 2.89 14.68 -5.09
CA ILE A 110 2.67 13.32 -5.62
C ILE A 110 2.58 12.32 -4.47
N ALA A 111 3.51 12.36 -3.52
CA ALA A 111 3.51 11.49 -2.35
C ALA A 111 2.29 11.72 -1.46
N ASN A 112 1.96 13.00 -1.19
CA ASN A 112 0.83 13.36 -0.34
C ASN A 112 -0.52 12.96 -0.96
N ARG A 113 -0.72 13.18 -2.28
CA ARG A 113 -1.96 12.73 -2.96
C ARG A 113 -2.12 11.22 -2.99
N ALA A 114 -1.02 10.48 -2.95
CA ALA A 114 -1.04 9.03 -2.87
C ALA A 114 -1.21 8.51 -1.44
N ASP A 115 -1.25 9.37 -0.42
CA ASP A 115 -1.19 9.00 1.00
C ASP A 115 0.01 8.07 1.28
N ALA A 116 1.21 8.44 0.80
CA ALA A 116 2.41 7.67 1.00
C ALA A 116 2.81 7.64 2.48
N ASN A 117 3.17 6.45 2.97
CA ASN A 117 3.63 6.28 4.35
C ASN A 117 5.06 6.78 4.54
N ILE A 118 5.87 6.74 3.48
CA ILE A 118 7.24 7.26 3.48
C ILE A 118 7.56 7.87 2.11
N PHE A 119 8.33 8.97 2.13
CA PHE A 119 8.93 9.59 0.96
C PHE A 119 10.45 9.45 1.03
N VAL A 120 11.05 8.88 -0.02
CA VAL A 120 12.49 8.64 -0.12
C VAL A 120 12.99 9.30 -1.39
N SER A 121 13.83 10.33 -1.23
CA SER A 121 14.48 11.02 -2.35
C SER A 121 15.93 10.54 -2.50
N ILE A 122 16.33 10.26 -3.73
CA ILE A 122 17.67 9.78 -4.08
C ILE A 122 18.40 10.86 -4.86
N HIS A 123 19.58 11.23 -4.35
CA HIS A 123 20.49 12.22 -4.91
C HIS A 123 21.93 11.69 -4.91
N CYS A 124 22.82 12.36 -5.64
CA CYS A 124 24.26 12.21 -5.50
C CYS A 124 24.82 13.50 -4.87
N ASN A 125 25.48 13.37 -3.72
CA ASN A 125 26.14 14.52 -3.10
C ASN A 125 27.34 14.98 -3.94
N ALA A 126 27.51 16.29 -4.05
CA ALA A 126 28.71 16.89 -4.61
C ALA A 126 29.59 17.42 -3.47
N ASN A 127 30.87 17.06 -3.46
CA ASN A 127 31.84 17.55 -2.49
C ASN A 127 33.05 18.09 -3.20
N LYS A 128 33.58 19.26 -2.70
CA LYS A 128 34.86 19.84 -3.18
C LYS A 128 36.07 18.98 -2.80
N ASN A 129 35.96 18.22 -1.70
CA ASN A 129 36.97 17.26 -1.29
C ASN A 129 36.81 15.97 -2.12
N THR A 130 37.77 15.73 -3.03
CA THR A 130 37.78 14.56 -3.92
C THR A 130 38.04 13.22 -3.22
N VAL A 131 38.43 13.24 -1.93
CA VAL A 131 38.63 12.03 -1.08
C VAL A 131 37.35 11.70 -0.30
N ALA A 132 36.31 12.53 -0.35
CA ALA A 132 35.05 12.24 0.31
C ALA A 132 34.37 11.07 -0.39
N ASP A 133 34.06 10.03 0.39
CA ASP A 133 33.42 8.81 -0.06
C ASP A 133 32.36 8.36 0.97
N GLY A 134 31.36 7.62 0.51
CA GLY A 134 30.34 7.06 1.38
C GLY A 134 28.91 7.45 0.97
N SER A 135 27.95 7.11 1.85
CA SER A 135 26.55 7.46 1.72
C SER A 135 26.05 8.17 2.96
N GLU A 136 25.15 9.12 2.77
CA GLU A 136 24.50 9.87 3.84
C GLU A 136 22.99 9.71 3.75
N THR A 137 22.34 9.67 4.92
CA THR A 137 20.89 9.64 5.01
C THR A 137 20.40 10.79 5.87
N TYR A 138 19.57 11.65 5.30
CA TYR A 138 18.93 12.75 6.00
C TYR A 138 17.48 12.37 6.32
N VAL A 139 17.10 12.45 7.61
CA VAL A 139 15.75 12.18 8.06
C VAL A 139 15.13 13.49 8.57
N MET A 140 13.98 13.86 8.01
CA MET A 140 13.19 14.97 8.51
C MET A 140 12.50 14.53 9.81
N GLY A 141 12.92 15.10 10.94
CA GLY A 141 12.27 14.84 12.24
C GLY A 141 10.89 15.48 12.32
N LEU A 142 10.00 14.89 13.12
CA LEU A 142 8.65 15.42 13.40
C LEU A 142 8.68 16.69 14.26
N ASN A 143 9.82 17.05 14.86
CA ASN A 143 9.98 18.27 15.64
C ASN A 143 10.27 19.45 14.73
N LYS A 144 9.38 20.45 14.79
CA LYS A 144 9.47 21.73 14.05
C LYS A 144 10.70 22.58 14.34
N ASN A 145 11.59 22.17 15.22
CA ASN A 145 12.83 22.87 15.56
C ASN A 145 14.00 22.20 14.86
N ALA A 146 14.30 22.66 13.66
CA ALA A 146 15.47 22.26 12.87
C ALA A 146 16.82 22.52 13.57
N SER A 147 16.82 23.11 14.78
CA SER A 147 18.00 23.40 15.58
C SER A 147 18.61 22.21 16.32
N ASN A 148 17.97 21.04 16.28
CA ASN A 148 18.37 19.85 17.04
C ASN A 148 18.66 18.63 16.17
N LEU A 149 18.94 18.81 14.88
CA LEU A 149 19.48 17.74 14.05
C LEU A 149 20.98 17.65 14.28
N PRO A 150 21.51 16.43 14.56
CA PRO A 150 22.95 16.22 14.73
C PRO A 150 23.72 16.49 13.46
#